data_dee90fde671fe6743ada8b73a536046c
#
_entry.id   dee90fde671fe6743ada8b73a536046c
#
_cell.length_a   1.000
_cell.length_b   1.000
_cell.length_c   1.000
_cell.angle_alpha   90.00
_cell.angle_beta   90.00
_cell.angle_gamma   90.00
#
_symmetry.space_group_name_H-M   'P 1'
#
loop_
_entity.id
_entity.type
_entity.pdbx_description
1 polymer ?
#
loop_
_entity_poly.entity_id
_entity_poly.type
_entity_poly.pdbx_seq_one_letter_code
_entity_poly.pdbx_strand_id
1 'polypeptide(L)'
;FTTGGAINLVSTPIPNCFSGKANISYGSKNTFKSHTSVGSSWKHFGYMVEYLRYQSDGFKKYEDHAAKGFKRNDIIAKIRVKTDHVKGVNHALELKFGYADENSDETYVGLSADDFKKTPFLRYPGSQMDKLKTDHRQWVATYLLTFSNKLKITTNAYYNYFHRNWYKLNDVRAGITSKEKRSIADVLVDPETNIRYFDILTGKTDREEEALLVRANNRTYRSRGIQTRAEYRFNLNEFFFDLEFGLRYHADEEDRFQWDDSYSMKNKKMVLFMEGIHGTNANRVTSANALAGYLLAKLRYDAWTVTAGLRYEDVDLLKKDYTKEDLARSGKVRIETPNHARVLIPGVGLHYQLMPAASVFFGIHKGFAPPSAELYQKPESSVNMELGTRVAIGNFRAELIGFYNNYSNMLGSDLAASGGAGTLEQFNVGEARVKGAEFLVQYQPLPKNCNVRLPLQVSYTYTDTEIRNSFESHSWGNVVRGDEIPYIFKHALNMQLGIECKWFYANIGARYNSDMRTSPGQGTIAEREKVPANLIFDASLNVFVNKYLTVRLNAINLTNRVYLTSRHPAGLRAGHPFGIYAGANVQF
;
A
#
# COMPACT_ATOMS: atom_id res chain seq x y z
N PHE A 1 1.52 11.30 -10.12
CA PHE A 1 2.04 10.66 -11.33
C PHE A 1 2.35 9.22 -11.02
N THR A 2 1.54 8.35 -11.55
CA THR A 2 1.71 6.92 -11.45
C THR A 2 1.25 6.30 -12.76
N THR A 3 1.76 5.14 -13.08
CA THR A 3 1.33 4.39 -14.25
C THR A 3 0.06 3.58 -13.99
N GLY A 4 -0.30 3.36 -12.72
CA GLY A 4 -1.45 2.53 -12.32
C GLY A 4 -2.53 3.25 -11.50
N GLY A 5 -2.44 4.58 -11.30
CA GLY A 5 -3.38 5.35 -10.50
C GLY A 5 -2.81 5.89 -9.18
N ALA A 6 -3.59 6.65 -8.43
CA ALA A 6 -3.19 7.25 -7.14
C ALA A 6 -4.31 7.15 -6.10
N ILE A 7 -3.94 6.84 -4.86
CA ILE A 7 -4.83 6.86 -3.71
C ILE A 7 -4.45 8.06 -2.84
N ASN A 8 -5.40 8.95 -2.60
CA ASN A 8 -5.22 10.10 -1.71
C ASN A 8 -5.89 9.83 -0.35
N LEU A 9 -5.10 9.80 0.73
CA LEU A 9 -5.61 9.63 2.08
C LEU A 9 -5.76 11.00 2.75
N VAL A 10 -6.98 11.37 3.07
CA VAL A 10 -7.31 12.62 3.75
C VAL A 10 -7.51 12.33 5.24
N SER A 11 -6.71 13.00 6.09
CA SER A 11 -6.84 12.87 7.55
C SER A 11 -8.14 13.52 8.05
N THR A 12 -8.68 13.05 9.17
CA THR A 12 -9.89 13.56 9.82
C THR A 12 -9.91 15.10 9.85
N PRO A 13 -10.96 15.76 9.34
CA PRO A 13 -11.06 17.21 9.35
C PRO A 13 -11.31 17.75 10.76
N ILE A 14 -10.95 19.00 11.02
CA ILE A 14 -11.38 19.72 12.22
C ILE A 14 -12.91 19.90 12.14
N PRO A 15 -13.69 19.44 13.14
CA PRO A 15 -15.15 19.52 13.11
C PRO A 15 -15.62 20.97 13.28
N ASN A 16 -16.83 21.26 12.76
CA ASN A 16 -17.41 22.61 12.82
C ASN A 16 -17.96 22.99 14.20
N CYS A 17 -18.30 22.01 15.03
CA CYS A 17 -18.73 22.18 16.41
C CYS A 17 -18.02 21.14 17.29
N PHE A 18 -18.16 21.24 18.60
CA PHE A 18 -17.60 20.23 19.49
C PHE A 18 -18.10 18.83 19.12
N SER A 19 -17.16 17.94 18.89
CA SER A 19 -17.44 16.55 18.50
C SER A 19 -16.37 15.65 19.11
N GLY A 20 -16.85 14.56 19.69
CA GLY A 20 -16.02 13.47 20.20
C GLY A 20 -16.42 12.14 19.58
N LYS A 21 -15.45 11.31 19.24
CA LYS A 21 -15.67 9.95 18.75
C LYS A 21 -14.74 9.00 19.46
N ALA A 22 -15.26 7.84 19.88
CA ALA A 22 -14.47 6.75 20.41
C ALA A 22 -14.95 5.44 19.78
N ASN A 23 -14.05 4.73 19.11
CA ASN A 23 -14.30 3.43 18.52
C ASN A 23 -13.36 2.44 19.19
N ILE A 24 -13.89 1.55 20.01
CA ILE A 24 -13.10 0.57 20.77
C ILE A 24 -13.57 -0.82 20.36
N SER A 25 -12.64 -1.73 20.10
CA SER A 25 -12.95 -3.12 19.80
C SER A 25 -11.90 -4.06 20.39
N TYR A 26 -12.37 -5.27 20.73
CA TYR A 26 -11.55 -6.35 21.24
C TYR A 26 -12.02 -7.68 20.65
N GLY A 27 -11.10 -8.63 20.46
CA GLY A 27 -11.47 -9.91 19.89
C GLY A 27 -10.34 -10.92 19.78
N SER A 28 -10.49 -11.83 18.82
CA SER A 28 -9.58 -12.94 18.58
C SER A 28 -8.11 -12.54 18.60
N LYS A 29 -7.27 -13.40 19.21
CA LYS A 29 -5.80 -13.19 19.31
C LYS A 29 -5.42 -11.92 20.09
N ASN A 30 -6.16 -11.62 21.17
CA ASN A 30 -5.96 -10.42 21.99
C ASN A 30 -5.92 -9.12 21.16
N THR A 31 -6.65 -9.12 20.03
CA THR A 31 -6.70 -7.96 19.15
C THR A 31 -7.48 -6.85 19.83
N PHE A 32 -6.81 -5.77 20.15
CA PHE A 32 -7.39 -4.55 20.71
C PHE A 32 -7.17 -3.39 19.74
N LYS A 33 -8.24 -2.66 19.45
CA LYS A 33 -8.19 -1.43 18.67
C LYS A 33 -9.00 -0.34 19.37
N SER A 34 -8.37 0.80 19.60
CA SER A 34 -9.02 2.02 20.08
C SER A 34 -8.69 3.15 19.13
N HIS A 35 -9.71 3.80 18.59
CA HIS A 35 -9.58 4.97 17.74
C HIS A 35 -10.46 6.07 18.29
N THR A 36 -9.86 7.13 18.79
CA THR A 36 -10.54 8.23 19.45
C THR A 36 -10.19 9.55 18.79
N SER A 37 -11.14 10.45 18.70
CA SER A 37 -10.89 11.82 18.23
C SER A 37 -11.77 12.81 18.99
N VAL A 38 -11.24 14.00 19.21
CA VAL A 38 -11.95 15.14 19.78
C VAL A 38 -11.55 16.41 19.07
N GLY A 39 -12.50 17.28 18.81
CA GLY A 39 -12.23 18.55 18.17
C GLY A 39 -13.39 19.51 18.27
N SER A 40 -13.11 20.76 17.93
CA SER A 40 -14.09 21.84 17.83
C SER A 40 -13.59 22.93 16.93
N SER A 41 -14.49 23.75 16.43
CA SER A 41 -14.11 25.04 15.85
C SER A 41 -15.05 26.15 16.27
N TRP A 42 -14.46 27.33 16.41
CA TRP A 42 -15.12 28.61 16.62
C TRP A 42 -14.95 29.49 15.38
N LYS A 43 -15.38 30.72 15.49
CA LYS A 43 -15.32 31.67 14.37
C LYS A 43 -13.91 31.77 13.75
N HIS A 44 -12.88 31.87 14.55
CA HIS A 44 -11.50 32.11 14.08
C HIS A 44 -10.51 30.99 14.38
N PHE A 45 -10.87 30.07 15.24
CA PHE A 45 -9.98 29.02 15.71
C PHE A 45 -10.65 27.66 15.64
N GLY A 46 -9.89 26.62 15.36
CA GLY A 46 -10.34 25.23 15.45
C GLY A 46 -9.19 24.30 15.80
N TYR A 47 -9.52 23.18 16.42
CA TYR A 47 -8.56 22.13 16.78
C TYR A 47 -9.16 20.74 16.61
N MET A 48 -8.29 19.76 16.45
CA MET A 48 -8.64 18.34 16.47
C MET A 48 -7.43 17.54 16.94
N VAL A 49 -7.69 16.54 17.80
CA VAL A 49 -6.72 15.53 18.21
C VAL A 49 -7.34 14.17 17.97
N GLU A 50 -6.56 13.28 17.37
CA GLU A 50 -6.95 11.91 17.06
C GLU A 50 -5.86 10.95 17.54
N TYR A 51 -6.26 9.83 18.16
CA TYR A 51 -5.36 8.79 18.63
C TYR A 51 -5.87 7.41 18.22
N LEU A 52 -4.98 6.61 17.66
CA LEU A 52 -5.20 5.20 17.37
C LEU A 52 -4.22 4.34 18.16
N ARG A 53 -4.74 3.35 18.88
CA ARG A 53 -3.99 2.20 19.37
C ARG A 53 -4.49 0.95 18.68
N TYR A 54 -3.59 0.15 18.10
CA TYR A 54 -3.91 -1.12 17.49
C TYR A 54 -2.86 -2.16 17.87
N GLN A 55 -3.29 -3.29 18.42
CA GLN A 55 -2.41 -4.38 18.81
C GLN A 55 -3.09 -5.72 18.64
N SER A 56 -2.30 -6.78 18.44
CA SER A 56 -2.73 -8.16 18.37
C SER A 56 -1.55 -9.08 18.67
N ASP A 57 -1.79 -10.26 19.22
CA ASP A 57 -0.77 -11.30 19.36
C ASP A 57 -0.48 -11.99 18.01
N GLY A 58 -1.30 -11.71 16.98
CA GLY A 58 -1.20 -12.38 15.68
C GLY A 58 -1.74 -13.81 15.71
N PHE A 59 -1.78 -14.46 14.56
CA PHE A 59 -2.32 -15.82 14.43
C PHE A 59 -1.25 -16.89 14.17
N LYS A 60 0.00 -16.49 13.96
CA LYS A 60 1.13 -17.41 13.81
C LYS A 60 1.73 -17.74 15.17
N LYS A 61 2.26 -18.94 15.33
CA LYS A 61 2.84 -19.42 16.59
C LYS A 61 4.07 -20.27 16.35
N TYR A 62 4.97 -20.30 17.30
CA TYR A 62 6.00 -21.33 17.43
C TYR A 62 5.40 -22.62 17.99
N GLU A 63 6.15 -23.73 17.97
CA GLU A 63 5.66 -24.99 18.54
C GLU A 63 5.34 -24.90 20.02
N ASP A 64 6.16 -24.17 20.77
CA ASP A 64 6.16 -24.10 22.25
C ASP A 64 5.53 -22.82 22.82
N HIS A 65 5.40 -21.76 22.00
CA HIS A 65 4.84 -20.48 22.46
C HIS A 65 4.19 -19.66 21.33
N ALA A 66 3.40 -18.65 21.71
CA ALA A 66 2.80 -17.71 20.77
C ALA A 66 3.83 -16.66 20.31
N ALA A 67 3.67 -16.16 19.08
CA ALA A 67 4.34 -14.94 18.64
C ALA A 67 3.80 -13.74 19.42
N LYS A 68 4.56 -12.64 19.49
CA LYS A 68 4.15 -11.43 20.22
C LYS A 68 3.29 -10.48 19.37
N GLY A 69 3.12 -10.80 18.09
CA GLY A 69 2.28 -10.06 17.17
C GLY A 69 2.78 -8.63 16.90
N PHE A 70 1.90 -7.63 17.09
CA PHE A 70 2.26 -6.25 16.84
C PHE A 70 1.60 -5.28 17.79
N LYS A 71 2.21 -4.09 17.92
CA LYS A 71 1.68 -2.92 18.63
C LYS A 71 1.95 -1.67 17.80
N ARG A 72 0.91 -0.88 17.56
CA ARG A 72 0.97 0.37 16.82
C ARG A 72 0.25 1.48 17.56
N ASN A 73 0.84 2.67 17.58
CA ASN A 73 0.20 3.91 17.98
C ASN A 73 0.22 4.89 16.80
N ASP A 74 -0.79 5.77 16.72
CA ASP A 74 -0.87 6.83 15.74
C ASP A 74 -1.56 8.03 16.37
N ILE A 75 -0.97 9.21 16.24
CA ILE A 75 -1.48 10.47 16.79
C ILE A 75 -1.53 11.49 15.66
N ILE A 76 -2.65 12.17 15.51
CA ILE A 76 -2.79 13.32 14.64
C ILE A 76 -3.33 14.48 15.48
N ALA A 77 -2.66 15.62 15.42
CA ALA A 77 -3.12 16.87 15.99
C ALA A 77 -3.22 17.94 14.91
N LYS A 78 -4.28 18.73 14.93
CA LYS A 78 -4.49 19.84 14.01
C LYS A 78 -4.96 21.07 14.76
N ILE A 79 -4.45 22.22 14.32
CA ILE A 79 -4.97 23.54 14.70
C ILE A 79 -5.22 24.35 13.43
N ARG A 80 -6.25 25.17 13.44
CA ARG A 80 -6.59 26.05 12.32
C ARG A 80 -6.96 27.43 12.86
N VAL A 81 -6.40 28.45 12.22
CA VAL A 81 -6.77 29.86 12.38
C VAL A 81 -7.35 30.37 11.08
N LYS A 82 -8.42 31.15 11.13
CA LYS A 82 -9.03 31.75 9.94
C LYS A 82 -9.50 33.19 10.24
N THR A 83 -9.46 34.05 9.23
CA THR A 83 -9.97 35.41 9.32
C THR A 83 -11.48 35.45 9.03
N ASP A 84 -12.11 36.58 9.35
CA ASP A 84 -13.42 36.91 8.81
C ASP A 84 -13.32 37.14 7.29
N HIS A 85 -14.45 37.01 6.62
CA HIS A 85 -14.58 37.30 5.20
C HIS A 85 -14.61 38.84 5.01
N VAL A 86 -13.43 39.46 4.88
CA VAL A 86 -13.29 40.90 4.72
C VAL A 86 -13.06 41.22 3.24
N LYS A 87 -13.90 42.08 2.67
CA LYS A 87 -13.84 42.53 1.25
C LYS A 87 -13.74 41.37 0.24
N GLY A 88 -14.44 40.26 0.49
CA GLY A 88 -14.42 39.09 -0.40
C GLY A 88 -13.22 38.18 -0.28
N VAL A 89 -12.34 38.39 0.70
CA VAL A 89 -11.14 37.59 0.93
C VAL A 89 -11.22 36.87 2.28
N ASN A 90 -10.88 35.59 2.28
CA ASN A 90 -10.77 34.78 3.50
C ASN A 90 -9.41 34.06 3.53
N HIS A 91 -8.76 34.09 4.66
CA HIS A 91 -7.50 33.41 4.93
C HIS A 91 -7.73 32.31 5.96
N ALA A 92 -7.15 31.14 5.74
CA ALA A 92 -7.08 30.09 6.74
C ALA A 92 -5.69 29.45 6.74
N LEU A 93 -5.13 29.22 7.91
CA LEU A 93 -3.90 28.45 8.13
C LEU A 93 -4.22 27.26 9.01
N GLU A 94 -3.97 26.06 8.51
CA GLU A 94 -4.05 24.82 9.26
C GLU A 94 -2.66 24.22 9.43
N LEU A 95 -2.28 23.92 10.65
CA LEU A 95 -1.08 23.17 10.99
C LEU A 95 -1.49 21.77 11.44
N LYS A 96 -0.87 20.74 10.85
CA LYS A 96 -1.04 19.34 11.21
C LYS A 96 0.29 18.77 11.69
N PHE A 97 0.23 18.08 12.81
CA PHE A 97 1.27 17.19 13.31
C PHE A 97 0.76 15.75 13.28
N GLY A 98 1.60 14.81 12.85
CA GLY A 98 1.35 13.38 12.89
C GLY A 98 2.53 12.64 13.48
N TYR A 99 2.25 11.64 14.32
CA TYR A 99 3.23 10.69 14.86
C TYR A 99 2.65 9.28 14.79
N ALA A 100 3.44 8.33 14.31
CA ALA A 100 3.05 6.92 14.37
C ALA A 100 4.28 6.05 14.65
N ASP A 101 4.11 5.03 15.50
CA ASP A 101 5.09 3.99 15.74
C ASP A 101 4.50 2.59 15.55
N GLU A 102 5.35 1.65 15.22
CA GLU A 102 5.00 0.24 15.17
C GLU A 102 6.16 -0.62 15.67
N ASN A 103 5.83 -1.65 16.43
CA ASN A 103 6.72 -2.73 16.81
C ASN A 103 5.99 -4.04 16.57
N SER A 104 6.45 -4.82 15.59
CA SER A 104 5.80 -6.06 15.19
C SER A 104 6.81 -7.19 14.97
N ASP A 105 6.39 -8.43 15.26
CA ASP A 105 7.15 -9.65 15.00
C ASP A 105 6.98 -10.06 13.50
N GLU A 106 7.17 -9.10 12.60
CA GLU A 106 7.05 -9.32 11.16
C GLU A 106 8.22 -10.14 10.63
N THR A 107 7.92 -11.20 9.88
CA THR A 107 8.94 -12.10 9.32
C THR A 107 8.80 -12.27 7.82
N TYR A 108 9.94 -12.45 7.15
CA TYR A 108 9.99 -12.92 5.76
C TYR A 108 9.79 -14.43 5.66
N VAL A 109 10.08 -15.17 6.71
CA VAL A 109 10.07 -16.63 6.70
C VAL A 109 8.63 -17.13 6.64
N GLY A 110 8.29 -17.78 5.54
CA GLY A 110 7.08 -18.59 5.36
C GLY A 110 7.32 -20.04 5.75
N LEU A 111 6.57 -20.96 5.16
CA LEU A 111 6.66 -22.40 5.42
C LEU A 111 7.06 -23.16 4.15
N SER A 112 7.66 -24.34 4.33
CA SER A 112 7.76 -25.33 3.27
C SER A 112 6.35 -25.81 2.84
N ALA A 113 6.23 -26.41 1.67
CA ALA A 113 4.94 -26.91 1.20
C ALA A 113 4.34 -27.97 2.13
N ASP A 114 5.18 -28.84 2.69
CA ASP A 114 4.74 -29.91 3.58
C ASP A 114 4.33 -29.39 4.96
N ASP A 115 5.10 -28.46 5.54
CA ASP A 115 4.74 -27.87 6.82
C ASP A 115 3.51 -26.97 6.71
N PHE A 116 3.32 -26.30 5.58
CA PHE A 116 2.10 -25.55 5.33
C PHE A 116 0.84 -26.44 5.31
N LYS A 117 0.92 -27.63 4.73
CA LYS A 117 -0.19 -28.60 4.74
C LYS A 117 -0.51 -29.09 6.14
N LYS A 118 0.52 -29.35 6.97
CA LYS A 118 0.37 -29.90 8.33
C LYS A 118 0.00 -28.84 9.35
N THR A 119 0.70 -27.70 9.33
CA THR A 119 0.64 -26.64 10.36
C THR A 119 0.74 -25.24 9.73
N PRO A 120 -0.30 -24.76 9.02
CA PRO A 120 -0.26 -23.56 8.17
C PRO A 120 0.07 -22.24 8.92
N PHE A 121 -0.04 -22.25 10.24
CA PHE A 121 0.21 -21.08 11.10
C PHE A 121 1.49 -21.21 11.94
N LEU A 122 2.35 -22.17 11.63
CA LEU A 122 3.63 -22.35 12.30
C LEU A 122 4.61 -21.22 11.96
N ARG A 123 5.50 -20.92 12.90
CA ARG A 123 6.74 -20.14 12.68
C ARG A 123 7.94 -21.01 13.01
N TYR A 124 8.94 -20.98 12.16
CA TYR A 124 10.20 -21.69 12.42
C TYR A 124 11.04 -20.95 13.48
N PRO A 125 11.74 -21.70 14.35
CA PRO A 125 12.65 -21.14 15.35
C PRO A 125 13.66 -20.13 14.80
N GLY A 126 14.17 -20.34 13.58
CA GLY A 126 15.07 -19.40 12.91
C GLY A 126 14.51 -18.01 12.62
N SER A 127 13.21 -17.76 12.89
CA SER A 127 12.59 -16.43 12.75
C SER A 127 12.32 -15.73 14.11
N GLN A 128 12.87 -16.23 15.21
CA GLN A 128 12.60 -15.68 16.57
C GLN A 128 13.03 -14.23 16.73
N MET A 129 14.06 -13.81 16.01
CA MET A 129 14.60 -12.45 16.09
C MET A 129 13.96 -11.49 15.09
N ASP A 130 13.13 -12.00 14.16
CA ASP A 130 12.51 -11.16 13.14
C ASP A 130 11.56 -10.14 13.74
N LYS A 131 11.79 -8.86 13.41
CA LYS A 131 11.08 -7.73 13.99
C LYS A 131 11.07 -6.53 13.07
N LEU A 132 9.93 -5.87 12.95
CA LEU A 132 9.82 -4.56 12.32
C LEU A 132 9.61 -3.49 13.41
N LYS A 133 10.47 -2.47 13.41
CA LYS A 133 10.29 -1.26 14.21
C LYS A 133 10.21 -0.05 13.29
N THR A 134 9.20 0.81 13.52
CA THR A 134 9.03 2.05 12.74
C THR A 134 8.81 3.24 13.66
N ASP A 135 9.23 4.42 13.19
CA ASP A 135 8.96 5.74 13.76
C ASP A 135 8.64 6.70 12.60
N HIS A 136 7.46 7.28 12.61
CA HIS A 136 7.01 8.22 11.58
C HIS A 136 6.57 9.54 12.20
N ARG A 137 7.06 10.65 11.67
CA ARG A 137 6.72 12.00 12.08
C ARG A 137 6.37 12.84 10.86
N GLN A 138 5.29 13.59 10.96
CA GLN A 138 4.80 14.42 9.88
C GLN A 138 4.43 15.82 10.37
N TRP A 139 4.82 16.84 9.63
CA TRP A 139 4.39 18.22 9.80
C TRP A 139 3.85 18.74 8.47
N VAL A 140 2.67 19.33 8.50
CA VAL A 140 2.07 19.94 7.32
C VAL A 140 1.47 21.29 7.70
N ALA A 141 1.83 22.33 6.97
CA ALA A 141 1.19 23.64 7.02
C ALA A 141 0.36 23.82 5.73
N THR A 142 -0.93 24.05 5.88
CA THR A 142 -1.86 24.32 4.77
C THR A 142 -2.37 25.75 4.88
N TYR A 143 -2.02 26.60 3.93
CA TYR A 143 -2.57 27.95 3.81
C TYR A 143 -3.61 27.98 2.69
N LEU A 144 -4.80 28.45 3.04
CA LEU A 144 -5.93 28.59 2.13
C LEU A 144 -6.27 30.07 2.00
N LEU A 145 -6.26 30.56 0.77
CA LEU A 145 -6.71 31.88 0.39
C LEU A 145 -7.92 31.73 -0.55
N THR A 146 -9.03 32.31 -0.19
CA THR A 146 -10.25 32.30 -0.99
C THR A 146 -10.62 33.71 -1.39
N PHE A 147 -10.62 34.01 -2.70
CA PHE A 147 -11.09 35.26 -3.28
C PHE A 147 -12.48 35.04 -3.88
N SER A 148 -13.52 35.52 -3.23
CA SER A 148 -14.89 35.29 -3.67
C SER A 148 -15.19 33.78 -3.89
N ASN A 149 -16.22 33.50 -4.63
CA ASN A 149 -16.57 32.11 -5.01
C ASN A 149 -15.83 31.59 -6.26
N LYS A 150 -14.95 32.43 -6.84
CA LYS A 150 -14.31 32.17 -8.14
C LYS A 150 -12.89 31.67 -8.03
N LEU A 151 -12.08 32.24 -7.13
CA LEU A 151 -10.65 31.94 -7.02
C LEU A 151 -10.31 31.43 -5.63
N LYS A 152 -9.68 30.27 -5.60
CA LYS A 152 -9.15 29.63 -4.39
C LYS A 152 -7.70 29.22 -4.61
N ILE A 153 -6.82 29.61 -3.68
CA ILE A 153 -5.41 29.23 -3.70
C ILE A 153 -5.11 28.43 -2.45
N THR A 154 -4.56 27.24 -2.61
CA THR A 154 -4.15 26.37 -1.52
C THR A 154 -2.66 26.12 -1.63
N THR A 155 -1.90 26.47 -0.59
CA THR A 155 -0.46 26.17 -0.49
C THR A 155 -0.21 25.23 0.67
N ASN A 156 0.50 24.15 0.41
CA ASN A 156 0.90 23.17 1.41
C ASN A 156 2.43 23.12 1.48
N ALA A 157 2.98 23.29 2.69
CA ALA A 157 4.36 22.97 2.99
C ALA A 157 4.40 21.76 3.92
N TYR A 158 5.29 20.81 3.67
CA TYR A 158 5.34 19.57 4.44
C TYR A 158 6.75 19.07 4.68
N TYR A 159 6.90 18.34 5.79
CA TYR A 159 8.07 17.58 6.13
C TYR A 159 7.62 16.24 6.73
N ASN A 160 8.17 15.13 6.22
CA ASN A 160 7.98 13.80 6.75
C ASN A 160 9.34 13.18 7.08
N TYR A 161 9.40 12.53 8.21
CA TYR A 161 10.49 11.68 8.65
C TYR A 161 9.93 10.30 8.90
N PHE A 162 10.54 9.27 8.31
CA PHE A 162 10.17 7.89 8.54
C PHE A 162 11.44 7.06 8.73
N HIS A 163 11.59 6.46 9.89
CA HIS A 163 12.64 5.50 10.18
C HIS A 163 12.03 4.11 10.30
N ARG A 164 12.68 3.12 9.71
CA ARG A 164 12.34 1.72 9.91
C ARG A 164 13.59 0.86 10.05
N ASN A 165 13.53 -0.10 10.95
CA ASN A 165 14.46 -1.23 10.96
C ASN A 165 13.64 -2.51 10.83
N TRP A 166 13.71 -3.16 9.66
CA TRP A 166 13.18 -4.49 9.47
C TRP A 166 14.31 -5.50 9.70
N TYR A 167 14.44 -5.93 10.93
CA TYR A 167 15.39 -6.90 11.39
C TYR A 167 14.86 -8.29 11.07
N LYS A 168 15.48 -9.02 10.13
CA LYS A 168 14.88 -10.24 9.58
C LYS A 168 15.93 -11.24 9.15
N LEU A 169 15.63 -12.53 9.31
CA LEU A 169 16.45 -13.61 8.79
C LEU A 169 16.55 -13.50 7.25
N ASN A 170 17.76 -13.54 6.74
CA ASN A 170 18.05 -13.41 5.32
C ASN A 170 18.67 -14.70 4.75
N ASP A 171 19.64 -15.25 5.45
CA ASP A 171 20.42 -16.40 5.00
C ASP A 171 20.65 -17.41 6.13
N VAL A 172 20.86 -18.68 5.76
CA VAL A 172 21.28 -19.76 6.65
C VAL A 172 22.65 -20.28 6.20
N ARG A 173 23.54 -20.53 7.15
CA ARG A 173 24.88 -21.07 6.93
C ARG A 173 24.98 -22.46 7.57
N ALA A 174 25.46 -23.44 6.79
CA ALA A 174 25.63 -24.83 7.25
C ALA A 174 27.08 -25.31 7.29
N GLY A 175 28.05 -24.45 6.90
CA GLY A 175 29.48 -24.72 6.91
C GLY A 175 30.31 -23.51 7.32
N ILE A 176 31.64 -23.67 7.41
CA ILE A 176 32.55 -22.62 7.90
C ILE A 176 32.81 -21.58 6.81
N THR A 177 32.74 -21.97 5.54
CA THR A 177 33.04 -21.09 4.42
C THR A 177 31.84 -20.21 4.04
N SER A 178 32.10 -19.01 3.49
CA SER A 178 31.07 -18.12 2.97
C SER A 178 30.26 -18.76 1.82
N LYS A 179 30.78 -19.76 1.13
CA LYS A 179 30.12 -20.50 0.05
C LYS A 179 29.04 -21.47 0.57
N GLU A 180 29.07 -21.81 1.85
CA GLU A 180 28.09 -22.69 2.49
C GLU A 180 26.91 -21.93 3.10
N LYS A 181 26.51 -20.86 2.43
CA LYS A 181 25.38 -20.01 2.76
C LYS A 181 24.28 -20.16 1.71
N ARG A 182 23.02 -20.19 2.15
CA ARG A 182 21.83 -20.23 1.29
C ARG A 182 20.83 -19.18 1.75
N SER A 183 20.16 -18.54 0.80
CA SER A 183 19.03 -17.67 1.11
C SER A 183 17.87 -18.49 1.71
N ILE A 184 17.09 -17.87 2.59
CA ILE A 184 15.90 -18.52 3.13
C ILE A 184 14.87 -18.84 2.03
N ALA A 185 14.86 -18.09 0.93
CA ALA A 185 14.00 -18.37 -0.23
C ALA A 185 14.39 -19.71 -0.87
N ASP A 186 15.68 -19.94 -1.16
CA ASP A 186 16.18 -21.19 -1.75
C ASP A 186 15.91 -22.37 -0.83
N VAL A 187 16.16 -22.20 0.48
CA VAL A 187 15.93 -23.26 1.49
C VAL A 187 14.48 -23.69 1.54
N LEU A 188 13.53 -22.75 1.42
CA LEU A 188 12.09 -23.04 1.55
C LEU A 188 11.42 -23.47 0.24
N VAL A 189 12.01 -23.16 -0.91
CA VAL A 189 11.54 -23.65 -2.22
C VAL A 189 11.85 -25.13 -2.39
N ASP A 190 13.04 -25.56 -1.97
CA ASP A 190 13.50 -26.96 -2.07
C ASP A 190 14.19 -27.39 -0.77
N PRO A 191 13.42 -27.74 0.28
CA PRO A 191 13.98 -28.18 1.55
C PRO A 191 14.76 -29.50 1.48
N GLU A 192 14.42 -30.39 0.55
CA GLU A 192 15.06 -31.70 0.42
C GLU A 192 16.52 -31.56 -0.05
N THR A 193 16.74 -30.80 -1.13
CA THR A 193 18.09 -30.49 -1.60
C THR A 193 18.87 -29.63 -0.60
N ASN A 194 18.17 -28.80 0.18
CA ASN A 194 18.76 -27.89 1.17
C ASN A 194 18.58 -28.38 2.62
N ILE A 195 18.48 -29.70 2.85
CA ILE A 195 18.11 -30.28 4.14
C ILE A 195 18.97 -29.81 5.31
N ARG A 196 20.29 -29.67 5.14
CA ARG A 196 21.21 -29.20 6.19
C ARG A 196 20.86 -27.78 6.66
N TYR A 197 20.48 -26.90 5.76
CA TYR A 197 20.07 -25.52 6.04
C TYR A 197 18.65 -25.48 6.64
N PHE A 198 17.77 -26.31 6.11
CA PHE A 198 16.39 -26.42 6.58
C PHE A 198 16.31 -26.96 8.02
N ASP A 199 17.13 -27.96 8.37
CA ASP A 199 17.17 -28.50 9.73
C ASP A 199 17.71 -27.50 10.75
N ILE A 200 18.67 -26.64 10.37
CA ILE A 200 19.11 -25.51 11.19
C ILE A 200 17.97 -24.46 11.33
N LEU A 201 17.33 -24.07 10.24
CA LEU A 201 16.22 -23.11 10.24
C LEU A 201 15.07 -23.55 11.14
N THR A 202 14.74 -24.84 11.11
CA THR A 202 13.67 -25.45 11.91
C THR A 202 14.09 -25.82 13.32
N GLY A 203 15.38 -25.72 13.65
CA GLY A 203 15.92 -26.10 14.95
C GLY A 203 15.93 -27.61 15.21
N LYS A 204 15.86 -28.44 14.16
CA LYS A 204 16.06 -29.89 14.26
C LYS A 204 17.52 -30.25 14.50
N THR A 205 18.43 -29.43 13.98
CA THR A 205 19.87 -29.55 14.16
C THR A 205 20.41 -28.30 14.83
N ASP A 206 21.10 -28.50 15.95
CA ASP A 206 21.82 -27.44 16.64
C ASP A 206 23.10 -27.11 15.88
N ARG A 207 23.46 -25.82 15.91
CA ARG A 207 24.73 -25.32 15.38
C ARG A 207 25.26 -24.23 16.30
N GLU A 208 26.38 -24.50 16.95
CA GLU A 208 26.99 -23.59 17.93
C GLU A 208 27.75 -22.42 17.28
N GLU A 209 28.16 -22.59 16.03
CA GLU A 209 28.83 -21.56 15.24
C GLU A 209 27.81 -20.63 14.56
N GLU A 210 28.31 -19.71 13.75
CA GLU A 210 27.49 -18.84 12.90
C GLU A 210 26.56 -19.66 12.00
N ALA A 211 25.25 -19.55 12.20
CA ALA A 211 24.24 -20.34 11.53
C ALA A 211 23.17 -19.51 10.81
N LEU A 212 22.67 -18.48 11.45
CA LEU A 212 21.54 -17.68 10.98
C LEU A 212 21.97 -16.23 10.83
N LEU A 213 21.87 -15.67 9.61
CA LEU A 213 22.25 -14.30 9.29
C LEU A 213 21.01 -13.43 9.28
N VAL A 214 20.89 -12.57 10.28
CA VAL A 214 19.76 -11.66 10.47
C VAL A 214 20.15 -10.26 10.02
N ARG A 215 19.51 -9.78 8.97
CA ARG A 215 19.78 -8.47 8.39
C ARG A 215 18.99 -7.38 9.10
N ALA A 216 19.70 -6.38 9.60
CA ALA A 216 19.14 -5.11 9.98
C ALA A 216 18.88 -4.27 8.72
N ASN A 217 17.67 -4.39 8.16
CA ASN A 217 17.26 -3.59 7.01
C ASN A 217 16.89 -2.18 7.47
N ASN A 218 17.91 -1.48 7.99
CA ASN A 218 17.79 -0.18 8.64
C ASN A 218 17.78 0.94 7.61
N ARG A 219 16.73 1.77 7.62
CA ARG A 219 16.53 2.86 6.66
C ARG A 219 15.86 4.06 7.30
N THR A 220 16.30 5.24 6.88
CA THR A 220 15.65 6.50 7.19
C THR A 220 15.22 7.18 5.90
N TYR A 221 13.96 7.63 5.85
CA TYR A 221 13.40 8.38 4.75
C TYR A 221 13.04 9.77 5.22
N ARG A 222 13.37 10.78 4.41
CA ARG A 222 12.98 12.17 4.64
C ARG A 222 12.34 12.70 3.37
N SER A 223 11.15 13.30 3.48
CA SER A 223 10.56 14.01 2.35
C SER A 223 10.06 15.38 2.78
N ARG A 224 10.28 16.38 1.93
CA ARG A 224 9.88 17.78 2.16
C ARG A 224 9.47 18.43 0.86
N GLY A 225 8.62 19.41 0.96
CA GLY A 225 8.22 20.13 -0.23
C GLY A 225 7.23 21.24 0.05
N ILE A 226 7.00 22.01 -0.99
CA ILE A 226 5.95 23.03 -1.05
C ILE A 226 5.19 22.84 -2.35
N GLN A 227 3.87 22.94 -2.27
CA GLN A 227 3.00 22.90 -3.43
C GLN A 227 1.90 23.95 -3.32
N THR A 228 1.62 24.62 -4.43
CA THR A 228 0.54 25.59 -4.54
C THR A 228 -0.39 25.15 -5.64
N ARG A 229 -1.70 25.25 -5.38
CA ARG A 229 -2.78 24.98 -6.31
C ARG A 229 -3.71 26.20 -6.35
N ALA A 230 -3.95 26.73 -7.53
CA ALA A 230 -4.93 27.77 -7.79
C ALA A 230 -6.11 27.18 -8.58
N GLU A 231 -7.31 27.32 -8.06
CA GLU A 231 -8.58 26.89 -8.66
C GLU A 231 -9.35 28.14 -9.06
N TYR A 232 -9.71 28.27 -10.34
CA TYR A 232 -10.48 29.38 -10.86
C TYR A 232 -11.73 28.88 -11.58
N ARG A 233 -12.90 29.37 -11.18
CA ARG A 233 -14.20 29.02 -11.75
C ARG A 233 -14.85 30.23 -12.38
N PHE A 234 -15.31 30.06 -13.62
CA PHE A 234 -16.06 31.10 -14.31
C PHE A 234 -17.03 30.50 -15.32
N ASN A 235 -18.02 31.32 -15.69
CA ASN A 235 -18.98 30.97 -16.71
C ASN A 235 -18.85 31.95 -17.87
N LEU A 236 -18.97 31.44 -19.08
CA LEU A 236 -19.07 32.23 -20.29
C LEU A 236 -20.31 31.70 -21.04
N ASN A 237 -21.39 32.46 -20.99
CA ASN A 237 -22.72 32.03 -21.45
C ASN A 237 -23.10 30.71 -20.79
N GLU A 238 -23.35 29.67 -21.58
CA GLU A 238 -23.73 28.31 -21.15
C GLU A 238 -22.53 27.42 -20.82
N PHE A 239 -21.31 27.91 -21.02
CA PHE A 239 -20.10 27.16 -20.73
C PHE A 239 -19.62 27.42 -19.30
N PHE A 240 -19.37 26.33 -18.55
CA PHE A 240 -18.82 26.37 -17.20
C PHE A 240 -17.38 25.88 -17.21
N PHE A 241 -16.46 26.72 -16.79
CA PHE A 241 -15.03 26.43 -16.74
C PHE A 241 -14.56 26.26 -15.30
N ASP A 242 -13.91 25.13 -15.03
CA ASP A 242 -13.09 24.94 -13.84
C ASP A 242 -11.62 24.81 -14.31
N LEU A 243 -10.79 25.77 -13.96
CA LEU A 243 -9.35 25.75 -14.24
C LEU A 243 -8.58 25.47 -12.95
N GLU A 244 -7.62 24.60 -13.02
CA GLU A 244 -6.71 24.32 -11.92
C GLU A 244 -5.26 24.39 -12.41
N PHE A 245 -4.46 25.24 -11.76
CA PHE A 245 -3.03 25.34 -11.96
C PHE A 245 -2.32 24.88 -10.70
N GLY A 246 -1.27 24.08 -10.84
CA GLY A 246 -0.46 23.64 -9.72
C GLY A 246 1.02 23.72 -9.99
N LEU A 247 1.77 24.07 -8.95
CA LEU A 247 3.24 24.07 -8.93
C LEU A 247 3.69 23.34 -7.67
N ARG A 248 4.70 22.47 -7.78
CA ARG A 248 5.28 21.72 -6.69
C ARG A 248 6.79 21.63 -6.79
N TYR A 249 7.46 21.93 -5.68
CA TYR A 249 8.82 21.50 -5.42
C TYR A 249 8.82 20.40 -4.36
N HIS A 250 9.52 19.31 -4.62
CA HIS A 250 9.62 18.15 -3.72
C HIS A 250 11.05 17.66 -3.67
N ALA A 251 11.53 17.38 -2.46
CA ALA A 251 12.79 16.71 -2.23
C ALA A 251 12.57 15.52 -1.32
N ASP A 252 13.14 14.38 -1.67
CA ASP A 252 13.16 13.19 -0.84
C ASP A 252 14.55 12.55 -0.75
N GLU A 253 14.74 11.74 0.26
CA GLU A 253 15.99 11.07 0.58
C GLU A 253 15.70 9.72 1.23
N GLU A 254 16.39 8.68 0.78
CA GLU A 254 16.49 7.38 1.44
C GLU A 254 17.93 7.17 1.91
N ASP A 255 18.13 7.03 3.20
CA ASP A 255 19.40 6.66 3.82
C ASP A 255 19.34 5.18 4.21
N ARG A 256 20.22 4.35 3.64
CA ARG A 256 20.39 2.93 3.95
C ARG A 256 21.70 2.72 4.68
N PHE A 257 21.60 2.22 5.91
CA PHE A 257 22.74 1.91 6.74
C PHE A 257 22.52 0.53 7.38
N GLN A 258 22.90 -0.53 6.66
CA GLN A 258 22.48 -1.91 6.93
C GLN A 258 23.67 -2.79 7.31
N TRP A 259 23.39 -3.83 8.12
CA TRP A 259 24.36 -4.83 8.56
C TRP A 259 23.68 -6.18 8.78
N ASP A 260 24.47 -7.22 8.94
CA ASP A 260 24.00 -8.57 9.26
C ASP A 260 24.58 -9.01 10.60
N ASP A 261 23.71 -9.30 11.59
CA ASP A 261 24.10 -9.98 12.81
C ASP A 261 24.02 -11.49 12.60
N SER A 262 24.87 -12.27 13.27
CA SER A 262 24.88 -13.72 13.17
C SER A 262 24.46 -14.38 14.48
N TYR A 263 23.69 -15.46 14.36
CA TYR A 263 23.18 -16.26 15.48
C TYR A 263 23.54 -17.74 15.31
N SER A 264 23.80 -18.39 16.44
CA SER A 264 23.81 -19.85 16.55
C SER A 264 22.40 -20.38 16.77
N MET A 265 22.17 -21.66 16.49
CA MET A 265 20.94 -22.37 16.85
C MET A 265 21.26 -23.41 17.94
N LYS A 266 20.65 -23.25 19.12
CA LYS A 266 20.85 -24.15 20.27
C LYS A 266 19.50 -24.51 20.90
N ASN A 267 19.14 -25.79 20.92
CA ASN A 267 17.88 -26.25 21.51
C ASN A 267 16.67 -25.46 21.01
N LYS A 268 16.54 -25.28 19.68
CA LYS A 268 15.50 -24.47 19.01
C LYS A 268 15.49 -22.99 19.40
N LYS A 269 16.57 -22.44 19.96
CA LYS A 269 16.69 -21.02 20.33
C LYS A 269 17.83 -20.36 19.56
N MET A 270 17.55 -19.16 19.06
CA MET A 270 18.57 -18.29 18.46
C MET A 270 19.38 -17.60 19.55
N VAL A 271 20.68 -17.82 19.56
CA VAL A 271 21.63 -17.17 20.48
C VAL A 271 22.59 -16.31 19.67
N LEU A 272 22.75 -15.03 20.04
CA LEU A 272 23.65 -14.13 19.34
C LEU A 272 25.07 -14.71 19.34
N PHE A 273 25.63 -14.89 18.15
CA PHE A 273 27.00 -15.35 17.96
C PHE A 273 27.95 -14.17 17.77
N MET A 274 27.60 -13.23 16.89
CA MET A 274 28.40 -12.04 16.64
C MET A 274 27.53 -10.89 16.15
N GLU A 275 27.74 -9.71 16.71
CA GLU A 275 27.13 -8.47 16.22
C GLU A 275 27.83 -8.03 14.92
N GLY A 276 27.03 -7.62 13.93
CA GLY A 276 27.52 -7.12 12.66
C GLY A 276 27.99 -5.67 12.75
N ILE A 277 28.98 -5.33 11.96
CA ILE A 277 29.46 -3.95 11.87
C ILE A 277 28.47 -3.16 11.01
N HIS A 278 27.93 -2.07 11.57
CA HIS A 278 26.92 -1.24 10.92
C HIS A 278 27.45 -0.65 9.59
N GLY A 279 26.64 -0.70 8.56
CA GLY A 279 26.97 -0.19 7.23
C GLY A 279 27.66 -1.21 6.31
N THR A 280 28.05 -2.39 6.81
CA THR A 280 28.77 -3.38 5.99
C THR A 280 27.92 -4.07 4.94
N ASN A 281 26.60 -4.05 5.06
CA ASN A 281 25.69 -4.61 4.05
C ASN A 281 25.22 -3.56 3.04
N ALA A 282 24.83 -2.36 3.50
CA ALA A 282 24.56 -1.20 2.66
C ALA A 282 24.90 0.09 3.42
N ASN A 283 25.62 0.99 2.76
CA ASN A 283 26.05 2.28 3.29
C ASN A 283 25.88 3.36 2.22
N ARG A 284 24.62 3.75 1.95
CA ARG A 284 24.31 4.66 0.85
C ARG A 284 23.16 5.60 1.15
N VAL A 285 23.19 6.77 0.50
CA VAL A 285 22.12 7.77 0.50
C VAL A 285 21.67 7.98 -0.94
N THR A 286 20.36 7.84 -1.17
CA THR A 286 19.74 8.15 -2.45
C THR A 286 18.80 9.33 -2.27
N SER A 287 18.93 10.36 -3.07
CA SER A 287 18.08 11.57 -3.00
C SER A 287 17.45 11.89 -4.34
N ALA A 288 16.30 12.54 -4.30
CA ALA A 288 15.62 13.09 -5.46
C ALA A 288 15.16 14.53 -5.19
N ASN A 289 15.31 15.40 -6.19
CA ASN A 289 14.72 16.73 -6.23
C ASN A 289 13.84 16.84 -7.46
N ALA A 290 12.58 17.25 -7.27
CA ALA A 290 11.62 17.30 -8.34
C ALA A 290 10.91 18.66 -8.40
N LEU A 291 10.85 19.24 -9.59
CA LEU A 291 10.00 20.36 -9.92
C LEU A 291 8.88 19.89 -10.83
N ALA A 292 7.63 20.20 -10.47
CA ALA A 292 6.48 19.81 -11.24
C ALA A 292 5.48 20.95 -11.39
N GLY A 293 4.92 21.09 -12.60
CA GLY A 293 3.85 22.04 -12.88
C GLY A 293 2.73 21.37 -13.67
N TYR A 294 1.48 21.77 -13.45
CA TYR A 294 0.36 21.26 -14.24
C TYR A 294 -0.73 22.30 -14.46
N LEU A 295 -1.46 22.09 -15.54
CA LEU A 295 -2.71 22.77 -15.85
C LEU A 295 -3.79 21.72 -16.10
N LEU A 296 -4.94 21.88 -15.45
CA LEU A 296 -6.14 21.07 -15.66
C LEU A 296 -7.29 22.00 -16.00
N ALA A 297 -7.95 21.75 -17.12
CA ALA A 297 -9.13 22.49 -17.56
C ALA A 297 -10.31 21.52 -17.67
N LYS A 298 -11.42 21.88 -17.03
CA LYS A 298 -12.69 21.16 -17.12
C LYS A 298 -13.74 22.10 -17.68
N LEU A 299 -14.30 21.72 -18.80
CA LEU A 299 -15.38 22.41 -19.50
C LEU A 299 -16.65 21.59 -19.39
N ARG A 300 -17.73 22.22 -18.97
CA ARG A 300 -19.08 21.66 -18.97
C ARG A 300 -19.97 22.51 -19.86
N TYR A 301 -20.63 21.84 -20.79
CA TYR A 301 -21.60 22.42 -21.72
C TYR A 301 -22.72 21.41 -21.99
N ASP A 302 -23.94 21.75 -21.65
CA ASP A 302 -25.11 20.85 -21.78
C ASP A 302 -24.80 19.46 -21.17
N ALA A 303 -24.96 18.40 -21.95
CA ALA A 303 -24.68 17.00 -21.56
C ALA A 303 -23.18 16.64 -21.54
N TRP A 304 -22.31 17.49 -22.05
CA TRP A 304 -20.88 17.24 -22.19
C TRP A 304 -20.05 17.75 -21.02
N THR A 305 -19.09 16.93 -20.61
CA THR A 305 -17.97 17.38 -19.76
C THR A 305 -16.67 16.95 -20.41
N VAL A 306 -15.82 17.91 -20.75
CA VAL A 306 -14.47 17.67 -21.28
C VAL A 306 -13.46 18.07 -20.20
N THR A 307 -12.51 17.18 -19.93
CA THR A 307 -11.41 17.45 -19.01
C THR A 307 -10.10 17.27 -19.77
N ALA A 308 -9.25 18.29 -19.82
CA ALA A 308 -7.93 18.22 -20.43
C ALA A 308 -6.88 18.62 -19.38
N GLY A 309 -5.82 17.85 -19.30
CA GLY A 309 -4.73 18.07 -18.36
C GLY A 309 -3.36 17.93 -19.01
N LEU A 310 -2.44 18.74 -18.57
CA LEU A 310 -1.04 18.67 -18.97
C LEU A 310 -0.17 18.87 -17.74
N ARG A 311 0.76 17.95 -17.50
CA ARG A 311 1.70 18.02 -16.38
C ARG A 311 3.13 17.86 -16.90
N TYR A 312 4.03 18.65 -16.37
CA TYR A 312 5.48 18.56 -16.58
C TYR A 312 6.17 18.20 -15.29
N GLU A 313 7.14 17.29 -15.37
CA GLU A 313 8.01 16.84 -14.27
C GLU A 313 9.47 16.95 -14.69
N ASP A 314 10.28 17.50 -13.81
CA ASP A 314 11.74 17.54 -13.92
C ASP A 314 12.32 16.97 -12.61
N VAL A 315 13.04 15.85 -12.68
CA VAL A 315 13.49 15.08 -11.52
C VAL A 315 14.98 14.81 -11.62
N ASP A 316 15.74 15.33 -10.68
CA ASP A 316 17.16 15.02 -10.47
C ASP A 316 17.30 13.97 -9.39
N LEU A 317 18.05 12.92 -9.67
CA LEU A 317 18.32 11.78 -8.80
C LEU A 317 19.81 11.66 -8.55
N LEU A 318 20.21 11.35 -7.32
CA LEU A 318 21.59 11.16 -6.94
C LEU A 318 21.72 10.03 -5.92
N LYS A 319 22.52 9.00 -6.23
CA LYS A 319 22.95 7.98 -5.28
C LYS A 319 24.40 8.27 -4.86
N LYS A 320 24.63 8.31 -3.54
CA LYS A 320 25.96 8.39 -2.91
C LYS A 320 26.20 7.08 -2.17
N ASP A 321 27.13 6.26 -2.67
CA ASP A 321 27.52 5.00 -2.06
C ASP A 321 28.90 5.15 -1.41
N TYR A 322 28.95 4.97 -0.08
CA TYR A 322 30.16 5.09 0.72
C TYR A 322 30.91 3.76 0.87
N THR A 323 30.33 2.66 0.38
CA THR A 323 30.87 1.31 0.44
C THR A 323 31.15 0.80 1.87
N LYS A 324 31.76 -0.37 1.98
CA LYS A 324 32.21 -0.96 3.26
C LYS A 324 33.50 -0.33 3.80
N GLU A 325 34.19 0.44 2.98
CA GLU A 325 35.50 1.00 3.29
C GLU A 325 35.39 2.37 3.98
N ASP A 326 34.28 3.06 3.85
CA ASP A 326 34.03 4.36 4.47
C ASP A 326 32.76 4.31 5.36
N LEU A 327 32.79 3.47 6.39
CA LEU A 327 31.64 3.30 7.31
C LEU A 327 31.29 4.59 8.07
N ALA A 328 32.29 5.45 8.30
CA ALA A 328 32.09 6.75 8.94
C ALA A 328 31.54 7.83 7.99
N ARG A 329 31.40 7.51 6.69
CA ARG A 329 30.95 8.46 5.66
C ARG A 329 31.82 9.71 5.59
N SER A 330 33.13 9.53 5.74
CA SER A 330 34.11 10.63 5.70
C SER A 330 34.28 11.24 4.30
N GLY A 331 33.82 10.51 3.27
CA GLY A 331 33.96 10.88 1.87
C GLY A 331 35.28 10.41 1.24
N LYS A 332 36.10 9.60 1.95
CA LYS A 332 37.32 8.97 1.40
C LYS A 332 36.98 8.05 0.22
N VAL A 333 35.90 7.28 0.35
CA VAL A 333 35.36 6.45 -0.73
C VAL A 333 33.88 6.82 -0.90
N ARG A 334 33.56 7.48 -2.00
CA ARG A 334 32.22 7.88 -2.33
C ARG A 334 32.01 7.76 -3.83
N ILE A 335 31.12 6.84 -4.21
CA ILE A 335 30.70 6.68 -5.59
C ILE A 335 29.39 7.45 -5.77
N GLU A 336 29.37 8.42 -6.65
CA GLU A 336 28.17 9.19 -6.99
C GLU A 336 27.61 8.71 -8.33
N THR A 337 26.33 8.39 -8.33
CA THR A 337 25.58 7.97 -9.52
C THR A 337 24.41 8.93 -9.72
N PRO A 338 24.56 9.91 -10.62
CA PRO A 338 23.44 10.80 -10.98
C PRO A 338 22.52 10.12 -11.99
N ASN A 339 21.25 10.48 -11.97
CA ASN A 339 20.28 10.21 -13.03
C ASN A 339 19.31 11.39 -13.13
N HIS A 340 18.70 11.56 -14.30
CA HIS A 340 17.79 12.67 -14.55
C HIS A 340 16.60 12.22 -15.41
N ALA A 341 15.42 12.73 -15.13
CA ALA A 341 14.23 12.44 -15.94
C ALA A 341 13.37 13.68 -16.15
N ARG A 342 13.02 13.93 -17.41
CA ARG A 342 12.05 14.96 -17.83
C ARG A 342 10.90 14.31 -18.54
N VAL A 343 9.68 14.71 -18.20
CA VAL A 343 8.51 14.12 -18.83
C VAL A 343 7.35 15.11 -18.94
N LEU A 344 6.65 15.02 -20.07
CA LEU A 344 5.37 15.67 -20.29
C LEU A 344 4.27 14.61 -20.22
N ILE A 345 3.24 14.86 -19.42
CA ILE A 345 2.16 13.94 -19.08
C ILE A 345 0.83 14.57 -19.49
N PRO A 346 0.36 14.35 -20.74
CA PRO A 346 -0.94 14.79 -21.20
C PRO A 346 -2.04 13.82 -20.77
N GLY A 347 -3.26 14.33 -20.66
CA GLY A 347 -4.45 13.50 -20.45
C GLY A 347 -5.72 14.22 -20.90
N VAL A 348 -6.67 13.46 -21.44
CA VAL A 348 -7.99 13.95 -21.86
C VAL A 348 -9.05 12.97 -21.38
N GLY A 349 -10.13 13.51 -20.82
CA GLY A 349 -11.33 12.78 -20.45
C GLY A 349 -12.57 13.42 -21.07
N LEU A 350 -13.46 12.57 -21.56
CA LEU A 350 -14.77 12.95 -22.11
C LEU A 350 -15.84 12.25 -21.29
N HIS A 351 -16.87 12.98 -20.92
CA HIS A 351 -18.07 12.43 -20.29
C HIS A 351 -19.30 13.00 -21.01
N TYR A 352 -20.23 12.14 -21.34
CA TYR A 352 -21.48 12.51 -21.98
C TYR A 352 -22.69 11.94 -21.21
N GLN A 353 -23.59 12.79 -20.79
CA GLN A 353 -24.83 12.41 -20.14
C GLN A 353 -25.87 12.05 -21.21
N LEU A 354 -26.05 10.75 -21.51
CA LEU A 354 -26.99 10.24 -22.50
C LEU A 354 -28.45 10.58 -22.14
N MET A 355 -28.78 10.42 -20.85
CA MET A 355 -30.07 10.72 -20.23
C MET A 355 -29.85 10.92 -18.73
N PRO A 356 -30.81 11.46 -17.96
CA PRO A 356 -30.63 11.67 -16.51
C PRO A 356 -30.18 10.43 -15.74
N ALA A 357 -30.49 9.24 -16.25
CA ALA A 357 -30.18 7.96 -15.62
C ALA A 357 -28.94 7.26 -16.18
N ALA A 358 -28.35 7.73 -17.28
CA ALA A 358 -27.23 7.02 -17.94
C ALA A 358 -26.18 7.97 -18.53
N SER A 359 -24.92 7.64 -18.36
CA SER A 359 -23.80 8.35 -18.94
C SER A 359 -22.74 7.41 -19.51
N VAL A 360 -21.96 7.90 -20.46
CA VAL A 360 -20.75 7.25 -20.97
C VAL A 360 -19.56 8.16 -20.74
N PHE A 361 -18.38 7.56 -20.59
CA PHE A 361 -17.15 8.31 -20.46
C PHE A 361 -15.99 7.58 -21.14
N PHE A 362 -15.05 8.36 -21.59
CA PHE A 362 -13.78 7.90 -22.15
C PHE A 362 -12.64 8.71 -21.55
N GLY A 363 -11.53 8.06 -21.27
CA GLY A 363 -10.30 8.71 -20.79
C GLY A 363 -9.07 8.13 -21.46
N ILE A 364 -8.12 8.99 -21.77
CA ILE A 364 -6.78 8.62 -22.21
C ILE A 364 -5.77 9.51 -21.50
N HIS A 365 -4.76 8.92 -20.90
CA HIS A 365 -3.68 9.68 -20.26
C HIS A 365 -2.36 8.93 -20.30
N LYS A 366 -1.27 9.70 -20.30
CA LYS A 366 0.07 9.18 -20.09
C LYS A 366 0.33 9.01 -18.59
N GLY A 367 0.86 7.85 -18.20
CA GLY A 367 1.41 7.60 -16.86
C GLY A 367 2.94 7.71 -16.87
N PHE A 368 3.52 7.91 -15.69
CA PHE A 368 4.96 8.03 -15.49
C PHE A 368 5.35 7.55 -14.09
N ALA A 369 6.47 6.82 -13.99
CA ALA A 369 7.18 6.61 -12.73
C ALA A 369 8.67 6.93 -12.92
N PRO A 370 9.31 7.67 -11.97
CA PRO A 370 10.72 8.02 -12.10
C PRO A 370 11.59 6.76 -12.02
N PRO A 371 12.77 6.75 -12.70
CA PRO A 371 13.75 5.69 -12.56
C PRO A 371 14.39 5.72 -11.18
N SER A 372 15.18 4.72 -10.84
CA SER A 372 16.12 4.83 -9.72
C SER A 372 17.34 5.66 -10.09
N ALA A 373 18.18 5.99 -9.10
CA ALA A 373 19.47 6.64 -9.33
C ALA A 373 20.53 5.63 -9.80
N GLU A 374 20.22 4.83 -10.81
CA GLU A 374 21.15 3.94 -11.51
C GLU A 374 21.45 4.49 -12.90
N LEU A 375 22.68 4.32 -13.37
CA LEU A 375 23.11 4.82 -14.68
C LEU A 375 22.25 4.21 -15.79
N TYR A 376 21.81 5.07 -16.72
CA TYR A 376 21.06 4.69 -17.93
C TYR A 376 19.67 4.07 -17.69
N GLN A 377 19.20 4.02 -16.45
CA GLN A 377 17.85 3.55 -16.20
C GLN A 377 16.82 4.57 -16.69
N LYS A 378 15.94 4.14 -17.57
CA LYS A 378 14.88 4.97 -18.14
C LYS A 378 13.65 4.97 -17.22
N PRO A 379 12.89 6.07 -17.20
CA PRO A 379 11.62 6.10 -16.48
C PRO A 379 10.60 5.12 -17.09
N GLU A 380 9.75 4.56 -16.24
CA GLU A 380 8.56 3.87 -16.70
C GLU A 380 7.55 4.86 -17.27
N SER A 381 6.92 4.52 -18.37
CA SER A 381 5.79 5.26 -18.89
C SER A 381 4.66 4.32 -19.32
N SER A 382 3.44 4.82 -19.30
CA SER A 382 2.29 4.09 -19.81
C SER A 382 1.37 5.00 -20.61
N VAL A 383 0.58 4.38 -21.53
CA VAL A 383 -0.61 4.99 -22.09
C VAL A 383 -1.79 4.21 -21.56
N ASN A 384 -2.65 4.88 -20.82
CA ASN A 384 -3.81 4.29 -20.16
C ASN A 384 -5.08 4.78 -20.84
N MET A 385 -5.96 3.86 -21.20
CA MET A 385 -7.23 4.12 -21.87
C MET A 385 -8.35 3.46 -21.08
N GLU A 386 -9.45 4.17 -20.89
CA GLU A 386 -10.66 3.69 -20.22
C GLU A 386 -11.89 4.12 -21.02
N LEU A 387 -12.85 3.21 -21.17
CA LEU A 387 -14.17 3.46 -21.71
C LEU A 387 -15.19 2.86 -20.75
N GLY A 388 -16.15 3.64 -20.31
CA GLY A 388 -17.12 3.14 -19.36
C GLY A 388 -18.51 3.74 -19.52
N THR A 389 -19.47 3.09 -18.88
CA THR A 389 -20.86 3.54 -18.76
C THR A 389 -21.32 3.44 -17.31
N ARG A 390 -22.16 4.38 -16.92
CA ARG A 390 -22.83 4.43 -15.61
C ARG A 390 -24.32 4.54 -15.81
N VAL A 391 -25.05 3.73 -15.05
CA VAL A 391 -26.52 3.72 -15.05
C VAL A 391 -27.02 3.85 -13.60
N ALA A 392 -28.00 4.71 -13.39
CA ALA A 392 -28.65 4.91 -12.08
C ALA A 392 -30.16 5.10 -12.28
N ILE A 393 -30.93 4.02 -12.09
CA ILE A 393 -32.39 3.99 -12.28
C ILE A 393 -33.05 3.56 -10.96
N GLY A 394 -33.74 4.48 -10.31
CA GLY A 394 -34.45 4.19 -9.06
C GLY A 394 -33.47 3.69 -7.97
N ASN A 395 -33.58 2.43 -7.63
CA ASN A 395 -32.79 1.73 -6.61
C ASN A 395 -31.65 0.88 -7.21
N PHE A 396 -31.47 0.93 -8.53
CA PHE A 396 -30.42 0.20 -9.26
C PHE A 396 -29.34 1.15 -9.73
N ARG A 397 -28.07 0.77 -9.51
CA ARG A 397 -26.88 1.44 -10.05
C ARG A 397 -25.94 0.39 -10.64
N ALA A 398 -25.41 0.68 -11.80
CA ALA A 398 -24.42 -0.17 -12.46
C ALA A 398 -23.33 0.67 -13.10
N GLU A 399 -22.11 0.15 -13.08
CA GLU A 399 -20.97 0.71 -13.77
C GLU A 399 -20.24 -0.43 -14.51
N LEU A 400 -19.89 -0.20 -15.76
CA LEU A 400 -19.05 -1.09 -16.54
C LEU A 400 -17.93 -0.27 -17.14
N ILE A 401 -16.68 -0.70 -16.92
CA ILE A 401 -15.49 -0.04 -17.44
C ILE A 401 -14.61 -1.07 -18.13
N GLY A 402 -14.24 -0.81 -19.39
CA GLY A 402 -13.15 -1.49 -20.07
C GLY A 402 -11.89 -0.64 -19.97
N PHE A 403 -10.75 -1.26 -19.68
CA PHE A 403 -9.47 -0.58 -19.60
C PHE A 403 -8.38 -1.27 -20.43
N TYR A 404 -7.46 -0.46 -20.93
CA TYR A 404 -6.30 -0.91 -21.70
C TYR A 404 -5.09 -0.04 -21.36
N ASN A 405 -4.06 -0.65 -20.76
CA ASN A 405 -2.85 0.02 -20.33
C ASN A 405 -1.65 -0.61 -21.04
N ASN A 406 -0.90 0.21 -21.75
CA ASN A 406 0.31 -0.19 -22.44
C ASN A 406 1.52 0.47 -21.76
N TYR A 407 2.40 -0.35 -21.22
CA TYR A 407 3.59 0.08 -20.45
C TYR A 407 4.83 0.00 -21.34
N SER A 408 5.66 1.02 -21.24
CA SER A 408 7.01 1.06 -21.82
C SER A 408 8.04 1.25 -20.69
N ASN A 409 9.13 0.49 -20.76
CA ASN A 409 10.15 0.46 -19.70
C ASN A 409 9.57 0.17 -18.31
N MET A 410 8.60 -0.74 -18.21
CA MET A 410 8.02 -1.11 -16.92
C MET A 410 9.14 -1.46 -15.93
N LEU A 411 9.05 -0.90 -14.73
CA LEU A 411 10.04 -1.11 -13.68
C LEU A 411 9.60 -2.26 -12.78
N GLY A 412 10.27 -3.40 -12.91
CA GLY A 412 10.19 -4.47 -11.92
C GLY A 412 11.06 -4.12 -10.72
N SER A 413 10.62 -4.45 -9.52
CA SER A 413 11.44 -4.36 -8.33
C SER A 413 11.62 -5.73 -7.71
N ASP A 414 12.79 -5.97 -7.12
CA ASP A 414 13.08 -7.15 -6.30
C ASP A 414 11.99 -7.37 -5.21
N LEU A 415 11.43 -6.29 -4.66
CA LEU A 415 10.37 -6.37 -3.67
C LEU A 415 9.08 -6.99 -4.24
N ALA A 416 8.72 -6.66 -5.47
CA ALA A 416 7.52 -7.21 -6.13
C ALA A 416 7.75 -8.61 -6.68
N ALA A 417 8.97 -8.91 -7.12
CA ALA A 417 9.32 -10.16 -7.79
C ALA A 417 9.69 -11.30 -6.83
N SER A 418 10.46 -11.00 -5.78
CA SER A 418 10.95 -12.00 -4.83
C SER A 418 10.69 -11.63 -3.37
N GLY A 419 9.88 -10.59 -3.13
CA GLY A 419 9.59 -10.08 -1.80
C GLY A 419 10.78 -9.41 -1.12
N GLY A 420 11.78 -9.06 -1.87
CA GLY A 420 12.96 -8.37 -1.40
C GLY A 420 14.04 -9.30 -0.89
N ALA A 421 14.72 -10.00 -1.78
CA ALA A 421 15.98 -10.69 -1.47
C ALA A 421 17.04 -9.72 -0.91
N GLY A 422 16.72 -8.44 -0.86
CA GLY A 422 17.52 -7.39 -0.24
C GLY A 422 18.34 -6.59 -1.22
N THR A 423 18.34 -6.92 -2.50
CA THR A 423 19.05 -6.14 -3.51
C THR A 423 18.33 -4.83 -3.76
N LEU A 424 16.98 -4.82 -3.77
CA LEU A 424 16.12 -3.70 -4.15
C LEU A 424 16.51 -3.05 -5.47
N GLU A 425 17.13 -3.83 -6.32
CA GLU A 425 17.43 -3.44 -7.67
C GLU A 425 16.11 -3.31 -8.43
N GLN A 426 15.89 -2.14 -8.99
CA GLN A 426 14.89 -1.96 -10.01
C GLN A 426 15.51 -2.42 -11.33
N PHE A 427 14.78 -3.24 -12.06
CA PHE A 427 15.18 -3.68 -13.39
C PHE A 427 14.09 -3.28 -14.38
N ASN A 428 14.49 -2.99 -15.61
CA ASN A 428 13.55 -2.73 -16.69
C ASN A 428 12.97 -4.06 -17.17
N VAL A 429 11.68 -4.29 -16.91
CA VAL A 429 10.91 -5.41 -17.47
C VAL A 429 10.68 -5.21 -18.96
N GLY A 430 10.79 -3.96 -19.46
CA GLY A 430 10.54 -3.61 -20.85
C GLY A 430 9.08 -3.23 -21.08
N GLU A 431 8.46 -3.82 -22.12
CA GLU A 431 7.08 -3.54 -22.47
C GLU A 431 6.11 -4.54 -21.84
N ALA A 432 5.00 -4.04 -21.33
CA ALA A 432 3.93 -4.87 -20.80
C ALA A 432 2.56 -4.29 -21.17
N ARG A 433 1.55 -5.15 -21.24
CA ARG A 433 0.17 -4.79 -21.49
C ARG A 433 -0.72 -5.34 -20.38
N VAL A 434 -1.60 -4.49 -19.86
CA VAL A 434 -2.64 -4.87 -18.90
C VAL A 434 -3.98 -4.39 -19.46
N LYS A 435 -4.93 -5.29 -19.63
CA LYS A 435 -6.27 -4.97 -20.12
C LYS A 435 -7.31 -5.73 -19.32
N GLY A 436 -8.53 -5.23 -19.31
CA GLY A 436 -9.58 -5.91 -18.58
C GLY A 436 -10.90 -5.17 -18.59
N ALA A 437 -11.79 -5.64 -17.73
CA ALA A 437 -13.09 -5.04 -17.49
C ALA A 437 -13.44 -5.07 -16.02
N GLU A 438 -14.06 -4.00 -15.56
CA GLU A 438 -14.60 -3.85 -14.21
C GLU A 438 -16.12 -3.68 -14.29
N PHE A 439 -16.82 -4.38 -13.42
CA PHE A 439 -18.26 -4.33 -13.31
C PHE A 439 -18.67 -4.12 -11.86
N LEU A 440 -19.50 -3.12 -11.60
CA LEU A 440 -20.08 -2.84 -10.30
C LEU A 440 -21.61 -2.77 -10.43
N VAL A 441 -22.32 -3.49 -9.60
CA VAL A 441 -23.78 -3.39 -9.44
C VAL A 441 -24.10 -3.13 -7.98
N GLN A 442 -24.98 -2.18 -7.75
CA GLN A 442 -25.64 -1.91 -6.47
C GLN A 442 -27.14 -1.93 -6.68
N TYR A 443 -27.84 -2.72 -5.89
CA TYR A 443 -29.27 -2.87 -5.99
C TYR A 443 -29.95 -2.91 -4.62
N GLN A 444 -31.02 -2.18 -4.50
CA GLN A 444 -31.89 -2.18 -3.33
C GLN A 444 -33.30 -2.64 -3.77
N PRO A 445 -33.64 -3.94 -3.58
CA PRO A 445 -34.86 -4.53 -4.12
C PRO A 445 -36.13 -3.96 -3.48
N LEU A 446 -36.09 -3.50 -2.21
CA LEU A 446 -37.23 -3.01 -1.51
C LEU A 446 -37.51 -1.52 -1.81
N PRO A 447 -38.78 -1.09 -1.88
CA PRO A 447 -39.16 0.30 -2.06
C PRO A 447 -38.58 1.21 -0.95
N LYS A 448 -38.37 2.50 -1.27
CA LYS A 448 -37.78 3.48 -0.33
C LYS A 448 -38.61 3.71 0.95
N ASN A 449 -39.92 3.42 0.91
CA ASN A 449 -40.84 3.55 2.04
C ASN A 449 -40.86 2.32 2.96
N CYS A 450 -40.13 1.25 2.65
CA CYS A 450 -39.99 0.10 3.55
C CYS A 450 -39.10 0.44 4.75
N ASN A 451 -39.48 -0.07 5.92
CA ASN A 451 -38.71 0.04 7.16
C ASN A 451 -37.44 -0.81 7.15
N VAL A 452 -37.33 -1.70 6.20
CA VAL A 452 -36.15 -2.58 5.99
C VAL A 452 -35.61 -2.33 4.61
N ARG A 453 -34.25 -2.33 4.49
CA ARG A 453 -33.51 -2.28 3.24
C ARG A 453 -32.67 -3.54 3.09
N LEU A 454 -32.52 -4.00 1.87
CA LEU A 454 -31.71 -5.17 1.51
C LEU A 454 -30.63 -4.76 0.47
N PRO A 455 -29.62 -3.97 0.85
CA PRO A 455 -28.59 -3.54 -0.09
C PRO A 455 -27.79 -4.74 -0.58
N LEU A 456 -27.75 -4.92 -1.90
CA LEU A 456 -26.90 -5.86 -2.60
C LEU A 456 -25.84 -5.09 -3.37
N GLN A 457 -24.57 -5.50 -3.25
CA GLN A 457 -23.47 -5.01 -4.06
C GLN A 457 -22.69 -6.19 -4.63
N VAL A 458 -22.38 -6.12 -5.91
CA VAL A 458 -21.51 -7.06 -6.62
C VAL A 458 -20.47 -6.25 -7.38
N SER A 459 -19.20 -6.57 -7.18
CA SER A 459 -18.12 -6.06 -8.00
C SER A 459 -17.30 -7.21 -8.58
N TYR A 460 -16.97 -7.11 -9.85
CA TYR A 460 -16.20 -8.11 -10.57
C TYR A 460 -15.14 -7.41 -11.41
N THR A 461 -13.92 -7.93 -11.38
CA THR A 461 -12.82 -7.47 -12.21
C THR A 461 -12.23 -8.66 -12.97
N TYR A 462 -12.10 -8.50 -14.28
CA TYR A 462 -11.30 -9.35 -15.14
C TYR A 462 -10.05 -8.61 -15.55
N THR A 463 -8.88 -9.24 -15.38
CA THR A 463 -7.58 -8.66 -15.73
C THR A 463 -6.77 -9.66 -16.53
N ASP A 464 -6.31 -9.26 -17.70
CA ASP A 464 -5.41 -10.00 -18.56
C ASP A 464 -4.10 -9.22 -18.72
N THR A 465 -2.97 -9.91 -18.56
CA THR A 465 -1.63 -9.31 -18.58
C THR A 465 -0.72 -10.03 -19.54
N GLU A 466 0.17 -9.30 -20.19
CA GLU A 466 1.14 -9.84 -21.13
C GLU A 466 2.44 -9.04 -21.09
N ILE A 467 3.57 -9.72 -20.90
CA ILE A 467 4.91 -9.17 -21.12
C ILE A 467 5.21 -9.23 -22.62
N ARG A 468 5.63 -8.12 -23.22
CA ARG A 468 5.73 -7.93 -24.66
C ARG A 468 7.12 -8.16 -25.23
N ASN A 469 8.13 -8.30 -24.40
CA ASN A 469 9.53 -8.57 -24.76
C ASN A 469 10.09 -9.72 -23.94
N SER A 470 11.13 -10.37 -24.45
CA SER A 470 11.86 -11.38 -23.70
C SER A 470 13.10 -10.76 -23.04
N PHE A 471 13.41 -11.17 -21.83
CA PHE A 471 14.58 -10.73 -21.07
C PHE A 471 14.93 -11.75 -19.98
N GLU A 472 16.12 -11.64 -19.43
CA GLU A 472 16.57 -12.41 -18.28
C GLU A 472 16.74 -11.46 -17.08
N SER A 473 16.27 -11.86 -15.91
CA SER A 473 16.47 -11.14 -14.66
C SER A 473 16.80 -12.09 -13.53
N HIS A 474 17.55 -11.60 -12.56
CA HIS A 474 17.89 -12.37 -11.36
C HIS A 474 16.64 -12.78 -10.55
N SER A 475 15.61 -11.93 -10.53
CA SER A 475 14.41 -12.13 -9.72
C SER A 475 13.31 -12.96 -10.41
N TRP A 476 13.20 -12.89 -11.74
CA TRP A 476 12.16 -13.56 -12.52
C TRP A 476 12.68 -14.68 -13.41
N GLY A 477 14.01 -14.86 -13.47
CA GLY A 477 14.64 -15.82 -14.36
C GLY A 477 14.51 -15.42 -15.83
N ASN A 478 14.34 -16.42 -16.69
CA ASN A 478 14.14 -16.23 -18.12
C ASN A 478 12.67 -15.94 -18.42
N VAL A 479 12.37 -14.71 -18.83
CA VAL A 479 11.05 -14.23 -19.19
C VAL A 479 10.90 -14.20 -20.69
N VAL A 480 9.81 -14.75 -21.20
CA VAL A 480 9.53 -14.86 -22.63
C VAL A 480 8.33 -13.97 -23.00
N ARG A 481 8.38 -13.39 -24.20
CA ARG A 481 7.23 -12.64 -24.74
C ARG A 481 5.94 -13.48 -24.69
N GLY A 482 4.87 -12.91 -24.18
CA GLY A 482 3.59 -13.56 -23.97
C GLY A 482 3.38 -14.07 -22.54
N ASP A 483 4.41 -14.02 -21.68
CA ASP A 483 4.26 -14.37 -20.27
C ASP A 483 3.31 -13.43 -19.55
N GLU A 484 2.51 -13.99 -18.65
CA GLU A 484 1.66 -13.22 -17.75
C GLU A 484 2.50 -12.62 -16.61
N ILE A 485 2.10 -11.42 -16.16
CA ILE A 485 2.71 -10.77 -14.99
C ILE A 485 2.29 -11.53 -13.73
N PRO A 486 3.23 -11.91 -12.85
CA PRO A 486 2.91 -12.65 -11.62
C PRO A 486 2.12 -11.82 -10.61
N TYR A 487 1.44 -12.52 -9.68
CA TYR A 487 0.64 -11.93 -8.59
C TYR A 487 -0.56 -11.09 -9.04
N ILE A 488 -1.12 -11.39 -10.20
CA ILE A 488 -2.36 -10.79 -10.69
C ILE A 488 -3.42 -11.87 -10.87
N PHE A 489 -4.56 -11.72 -10.18
CA PHE A 489 -5.72 -12.59 -10.38
C PHE A 489 -6.39 -12.26 -11.71
N LYS A 490 -6.71 -13.27 -12.52
CA LYS A 490 -7.55 -13.06 -13.74
C LYS A 490 -8.98 -12.69 -13.39
N HIS A 491 -9.52 -13.27 -12.33
CA HIS A 491 -10.89 -13.03 -11.89
C HIS A 491 -10.92 -12.68 -10.40
N ALA A 492 -11.47 -11.53 -10.07
CA ALA A 492 -11.75 -11.10 -8.72
C ALA A 492 -13.23 -10.74 -8.59
N LEU A 493 -13.95 -11.38 -7.65
CA LEU A 493 -15.36 -11.14 -7.40
C LEU A 493 -15.56 -10.82 -5.93
N ASN A 494 -16.28 -9.72 -5.65
CA ASN A 494 -16.76 -9.40 -4.31
C ASN A 494 -18.28 -9.24 -4.34
N MET A 495 -18.95 -9.88 -3.40
CA MET A 495 -20.39 -9.79 -3.22
C MET A 495 -20.67 -9.37 -1.77
N GLN A 496 -21.63 -8.47 -1.59
CA GLN A 496 -22.10 -8.06 -0.27
C GLN A 496 -23.61 -8.05 -0.28
N LEU A 497 -24.21 -8.69 0.73
CA LEU A 497 -25.63 -8.67 0.99
C LEU A 497 -25.83 -8.11 2.39
N GLY A 498 -26.61 -7.03 2.48
CA GLY A 498 -26.94 -6.36 3.73
C GLY A 498 -28.41 -6.50 4.09
N ILE A 499 -28.69 -6.34 5.37
CA ILE A 499 -30.02 -6.02 5.89
C ILE A 499 -29.89 -4.81 6.80
N GLU A 500 -30.65 -3.77 6.53
CA GLU A 500 -30.61 -2.51 7.26
C GLU A 500 -32.02 -2.15 7.73
N CYS A 501 -32.15 -1.81 9.01
CA CYS A 501 -33.37 -1.25 9.59
C CYS A 501 -33.01 -0.17 10.61
N LYS A 502 -34.02 0.42 11.26
CA LYS A 502 -33.83 1.47 12.27
C LYS A 502 -32.90 1.06 13.43
N TRP A 503 -32.83 -0.24 13.74
CA TRP A 503 -32.16 -0.75 14.95
C TRP A 503 -30.80 -1.34 14.67
N PHE A 504 -30.58 -1.86 13.47
CA PHE A 504 -29.31 -2.49 13.13
C PHE A 504 -29.03 -2.47 11.62
N TYR A 505 -27.76 -2.66 11.29
CA TYR A 505 -27.25 -2.99 9.96
C TYR A 505 -26.40 -4.24 10.07
N ALA A 506 -26.79 -5.30 9.37
CA ALA A 506 -26.00 -6.52 9.23
C ALA A 506 -25.57 -6.71 7.77
N ASN A 507 -24.39 -7.29 7.57
CA ASN A 507 -23.82 -7.53 6.25
C ASN A 507 -23.09 -8.87 6.24
N ILE A 508 -23.24 -9.62 5.15
CA ILE A 508 -22.39 -10.75 4.82
C ILE A 508 -21.70 -10.46 3.48
N GLY A 509 -20.40 -10.68 3.42
CA GLY A 509 -19.57 -10.51 2.24
C GLY A 509 -18.93 -11.82 1.81
N ALA A 510 -18.78 -12.01 0.50
CA ALA A 510 -18.05 -13.09 -0.12
C ALA A 510 -17.00 -12.52 -1.06
N ARG A 511 -15.75 -12.95 -0.92
CA ARG A 511 -14.63 -12.57 -1.78
C ARG A 511 -14.05 -13.79 -2.44
N TYR A 512 -14.10 -13.83 -3.77
CA TYR A 512 -13.48 -14.84 -4.61
C TYR A 512 -12.32 -14.23 -5.39
N ASN A 513 -11.17 -14.90 -5.38
CA ASN A 513 -10.06 -14.64 -6.28
C ASN A 513 -9.73 -15.95 -7.02
N SER A 514 -9.50 -15.87 -8.34
CA SER A 514 -9.00 -17.01 -9.10
C SER A 514 -7.59 -17.39 -8.64
N ASP A 515 -7.08 -18.51 -9.12
CA ASP A 515 -5.66 -18.79 -9.02
C ASP A 515 -4.82 -17.71 -9.73
N MET A 516 -3.58 -17.57 -9.27
CA MET A 516 -2.58 -16.71 -9.89
C MET A 516 -1.20 -17.36 -9.85
N ARG A 517 -0.39 -17.02 -10.85
CA ARG A 517 1.02 -17.44 -10.88
C ARG A 517 1.90 -16.56 -9.99
N THR A 518 2.98 -17.13 -9.50
CA THR A 518 3.97 -16.42 -8.67
C THR A 518 5.28 -16.12 -9.44
N SER A 519 5.41 -16.67 -10.64
CA SER A 519 6.51 -16.45 -11.58
C SER A 519 5.93 -16.15 -12.97
N PRO A 520 6.62 -15.38 -13.83
CA PRO A 520 6.19 -15.19 -15.21
C PRO A 520 6.00 -16.53 -15.94
N GLY A 521 5.06 -16.59 -16.86
CA GLY A 521 4.81 -17.83 -17.63
C GLY A 521 3.48 -17.78 -18.37
N GLN A 522 3.21 -18.83 -19.14
CA GLN A 522 2.04 -18.98 -20.02
C GLN A 522 1.27 -20.25 -19.69
N GLY A 523 -0.01 -20.28 -20.05
CA GLY A 523 -0.84 -21.48 -19.95
C GLY A 523 -1.10 -21.94 -18.52
N THR A 524 -1.12 -23.26 -18.30
CA THR A 524 -1.41 -23.87 -17.01
C THR A 524 -0.34 -23.56 -15.98
N ILE A 525 -0.76 -23.13 -14.78
CA ILE A 525 0.15 -22.80 -13.68
C ILE A 525 0.57 -24.06 -12.95
N ALA A 526 1.89 -24.29 -12.86
CA ALA A 526 2.41 -25.41 -12.10
C ALA A 526 2.07 -25.27 -10.59
N GLU A 527 1.76 -26.39 -9.92
CA GLU A 527 1.32 -26.38 -8.51
C GLU A 527 2.30 -25.65 -7.57
N ARG A 528 3.61 -25.80 -7.81
CA ARG A 528 4.67 -25.15 -7.03
C ARG A 528 4.78 -23.64 -7.26
N GLU A 529 4.16 -23.12 -8.33
CA GLU A 529 4.18 -21.70 -8.74
C GLU A 529 2.81 -21.04 -8.64
N LYS A 530 1.83 -21.73 -8.07
CA LYS A 530 0.44 -21.30 -8.01
C LYS A 530 0.05 -20.85 -6.61
N VAL A 531 -0.60 -19.70 -6.52
CA VAL A 531 -1.48 -19.39 -5.39
C VAL A 531 -2.88 -19.84 -5.78
N PRO A 532 -3.45 -20.87 -5.11
CA PRO A 532 -4.75 -21.42 -5.48
C PRO A 532 -5.89 -20.43 -5.30
N ALA A 533 -6.94 -20.61 -6.08
CA ALA A 533 -8.19 -19.87 -5.94
C ALA A 533 -8.77 -19.98 -4.53
N ASN A 534 -9.35 -18.88 -4.05
CA ASN A 534 -9.95 -18.85 -2.72
C ASN A 534 -11.30 -18.15 -2.73
N LEU A 535 -12.18 -18.57 -1.82
CA LEU A 535 -13.47 -17.95 -1.53
C LEU A 535 -13.56 -17.79 -0.02
N ILE A 536 -13.67 -16.54 0.44
CA ILE A 536 -13.68 -16.17 1.86
C ILE A 536 -14.97 -15.41 2.16
N PHE A 537 -15.59 -15.74 3.29
CA PHE A 537 -16.80 -15.10 3.78
C PHE A 537 -16.50 -14.31 5.05
N ASP A 538 -16.98 -13.08 5.08
CA ASP A 538 -16.89 -12.16 6.23
C ASP A 538 -18.30 -11.67 6.59
N ALA A 539 -18.52 -11.32 7.87
CA ALA A 539 -19.80 -10.74 8.29
C ALA A 539 -19.59 -9.60 9.28
N SER A 540 -20.54 -8.68 9.30
CA SER A 540 -20.59 -7.60 10.28
C SER A 540 -22.01 -7.32 10.74
N LEU A 541 -22.14 -6.92 12.01
CA LEU A 541 -23.38 -6.47 12.63
C LEU A 541 -23.12 -5.17 13.39
N ASN A 542 -23.92 -4.15 13.13
CA ASN A 542 -23.91 -2.90 13.87
C ASN A 542 -25.32 -2.70 14.47
N VAL A 543 -25.40 -2.60 15.79
CA VAL A 543 -26.67 -2.36 16.52
C VAL A 543 -26.67 -0.92 17.02
N PHE A 544 -27.65 -0.14 16.59
CA PHE A 544 -27.83 1.26 16.95
C PHE A 544 -28.61 1.34 18.26
N VAL A 545 -27.91 1.36 19.40
CA VAL A 545 -28.52 1.40 20.75
C VAL A 545 -29.25 2.72 20.96
N ASN A 546 -28.60 3.82 20.58
CA ASN A 546 -29.18 5.16 20.55
C ASN A 546 -28.40 6.06 19.59
N LYS A 547 -28.71 7.36 19.53
CA LYS A 547 -28.03 8.32 18.64
C LYS A 547 -26.52 8.50 18.92
N TYR A 548 -26.04 8.07 20.08
CA TYR A 548 -24.65 8.21 20.49
C TYR A 548 -23.86 6.90 20.48
N LEU A 549 -24.54 5.76 20.68
CA LEU A 549 -23.90 4.46 20.88
C LEU A 549 -24.30 3.45 19.81
N THR A 550 -23.31 2.89 19.12
CA THR A 550 -23.44 1.74 18.23
C THR A 550 -22.56 0.61 18.74
N VAL A 551 -23.13 -0.57 18.95
CA VAL A 551 -22.39 -1.81 19.25
C VAL A 551 -22.09 -2.51 17.94
N ARG A 552 -20.88 -3.07 17.80
CA ARG A 552 -20.40 -3.70 16.57
C ARG A 552 -19.88 -5.11 16.85
N LEU A 553 -20.17 -6.00 15.91
CA LEU A 553 -19.60 -7.34 15.86
C LEU A 553 -19.09 -7.58 14.43
N ASN A 554 -17.82 -7.97 14.28
CA ASN A 554 -17.24 -8.32 13.00
C ASN A 554 -16.68 -9.73 13.10
N ALA A 555 -16.92 -10.53 12.07
CA ALA A 555 -16.35 -11.85 11.93
C ALA A 555 -15.70 -11.97 10.55
N ILE A 556 -14.47 -12.44 10.50
CA ILE A 556 -13.70 -12.61 9.27
C ILE A 556 -13.41 -14.09 9.04
N ASN A 557 -13.37 -14.50 7.79
CA ASN A 557 -13.17 -15.89 7.38
C ASN A 557 -14.10 -16.85 8.14
N LEU A 558 -15.41 -16.64 8.00
CA LEU A 558 -16.46 -17.38 8.72
C LEU A 558 -16.34 -18.90 8.62
N THR A 559 -15.84 -19.40 7.50
CA THR A 559 -15.66 -20.82 7.22
C THR A 559 -14.34 -21.36 7.77
N ASN A 560 -13.53 -20.53 8.42
CA ASN A 560 -12.17 -20.85 8.91
C ASN A 560 -11.31 -21.55 7.84
N ARG A 561 -11.44 -21.11 6.60
CA ARG A 561 -10.70 -21.70 5.47
C ARG A 561 -9.21 -21.41 5.61
N VAL A 562 -8.37 -22.43 5.52
CA VAL A 562 -6.93 -22.26 5.32
C VAL A 562 -6.69 -21.98 3.84
N TYR A 563 -6.05 -20.86 3.54
CA TYR A 563 -5.75 -20.46 2.17
C TYR A 563 -4.38 -19.81 2.07
N LEU A 564 -3.75 -19.97 0.91
CA LEU A 564 -2.46 -19.39 0.60
C LEU A 564 -2.64 -17.97 0.08
N THR A 565 -1.86 -17.03 0.59
CA THR A 565 -1.85 -15.64 0.12
C THR A 565 -0.65 -15.31 -0.75
N SER A 566 0.50 -15.92 -0.47
CA SER A 566 1.76 -15.68 -1.18
C SER A 566 2.72 -16.84 -0.99
N ARG A 567 3.64 -16.99 -1.95
CA ARG A 567 4.83 -17.86 -1.88
C ARG A 567 6.12 -17.07 -1.68
N HIS A 568 6.07 -15.78 -1.86
CA HIS A 568 7.19 -14.86 -1.70
C HIS A 568 7.04 -13.98 -0.46
N PRO A 569 8.17 -13.49 0.10
CA PRO A 569 9.56 -13.59 -0.37
C PRO A 569 10.21 -14.96 -0.16
N ALA A 570 9.82 -15.71 0.88
CA ALA A 570 10.46 -16.98 1.22
C ALA A 570 9.44 -17.94 1.84
N GLY A 571 9.00 -18.93 1.06
CA GLY A 571 8.05 -19.95 1.49
C GLY A 571 6.58 -19.50 1.55
N LEU A 572 5.70 -20.42 1.90
CA LEU A 572 4.25 -20.28 1.85
C LEU A 572 3.70 -19.47 3.02
N ARG A 573 2.73 -18.59 2.74
CA ARG A 573 2.09 -17.72 3.73
C ARG A 573 0.59 -17.93 3.76
N ALA A 574 0.07 -18.32 4.93
CA ALA A 574 -1.37 -18.46 5.13
C ALA A 574 -2.07 -17.11 5.25
N GLY A 575 -3.30 -17.04 4.77
CA GLY A 575 -4.23 -15.97 5.07
C GLY A 575 -4.77 -16.04 6.50
N HIS A 576 -5.51 -15.01 6.91
CA HIS A 576 -6.05 -14.91 8.26
C HIS A 576 -7.07 -16.03 8.53
N PRO A 577 -6.95 -16.81 9.65
CA PRO A 577 -7.96 -17.77 10.06
C PRO A 577 -9.25 -17.07 10.51
N PHE A 578 -10.24 -17.85 10.96
CA PHE A 578 -11.41 -17.27 11.60
C PHE A 578 -11.03 -16.31 12.73
N GLY A 579 -11.69 -15.16 12.73
CA GLY A 579 -11.54 -14.15 13.77
C GLY A 579 -12.86 -13.43 14.04
N ILE A 580 -13.13 -13.14 15.34
CA ILE A 580 -14.31 -12.41 15.78
C ILE A 580 -13.90 -11.24 16.68
N TYR A 581 -14.53 -10.09 16.45
CA TYR A 581 -14.20 -8.82 17.11
C TYR A 581 -15.49 -8.11 17.50
N ALA A 582 -15.65 -7.83 18.80
CA ALA A 582 -16.74 -7.03 19.33
C ALA A 582 -16.23 -5.61 19.69
N GLY A 583 -17.09 -4.63 19.55
CA GLY A 583 -16.71 -3.26 19.85
C GLY A 583 -17.89 -2.32 20.00
N ALA A 584 -17.57 -1.10 20.40
CA ALA A 584 -18.54 -0.01 20.54
C ALA A 584 -18.00 1.26 19.86
N ASN A 585 -18.89 1.99 19.25
CA ASN A 585 -18.65 3.32 18.71
C ASN A 585 -19.54 4.32 19.47
N VAL A 586 -18.89 5.27 20.15
CA VAL A 586 -19.54 6.39 20.81
C VAL A 586 -19.24 7.67 20.04
N GLN A 587 -20.25 8.47 19.75
CA GLN A 587 -20.11 9.74 19.05
C GLN A 587 -21.04 10.78 19.62
N PHE A 588 -20.57 11.99 19.86
CA PHE A 588 -21.34 13.15 20.35
C PHE A 588 -20.84 14.46 19.71
#